data_29a1b94a64ffc645142a961e2fc5720a
#
_entry.id   29a1b94a64ffc645142a961e2fc5720a
#
_cell.length_a   1.000
_cell.length_b   1.000
_cell.length_c   1.000
_cell.angle_alpha   90.00
_cell.angle_beta   90.00
_cell.angle_gamma   90.00
#
_symmetry.space_group_name_H-M   'P 1'
#
loop_
_entity.id
_entity.type
_entity.pdbx_description
1 polymer ?
#
loop_
_entity_poly.entity_id
_entity_poly.type
_entity_poly.pdbx_seq_one_letter_code
_entity_poly.pdbx_strand_id
1 'polypeptide(L)'
;MTIKAVTFDLWDTLVADDSDEPKRKARGLRSKREERRYQVWRALDDADAIDPAIVSLAYDVAEAGFNMVWKEQHINWTVAQRLRVILGGLGRSLPDSVFQRLVADHGRMEVAIPPDPIDGVGAALERLSGRYKLAVVSDAIVTPGTGLRAILEGHGLAR
;
A
#
# COMPACT_ATOMS: atom_id res chain seq x y z
N MET A 1 1.38 -27.52 26.19
CA MET A 1 1.28 -27.10 24.79
C MET A 1 2.64 -26.65 24.32
N THR A 2 3.08 -27.06 23.10
CA THR A 2 4.38 -26.64 22.55
C THR A 2 4.11 -25.70 21.37
N ILE A 3 4.66 -24.48 21.43
CA ILE A 3 4.59 -23.52 20.31
C ILE A 3 5.40 -24.08 19.13
N LYS A 4 4.80 -24.11 17.93
CA LYS A 4 5.43 -24.61 16.71
C LYS A 4 5.62 -23.53 15.63
N ALA A 5 4.86 -22.45 15.72
CA ALA A 5 4.92 -21.34 14.78
C ALA A 5 4.77 -20.00 15.52
N VAL A 6 5.32 -18.93 14.91
CA VAL A 6 5.18 -17.55 15.36
C VAL A 6 4.73 -16.73 14.15
N THR A 7 3.71 -15.89 14.34
CA THR A 7 3.24 -14.93 13.37
C THR A 7 3.61 -13.53 13.81
N PHE A 8 3.98 -12.69 12.83
CA PHE A 8 4.32 -11.29 13.05
C PHE A 8 3.37 -10.41 12.26
N ASP A 9 3.02 -9.27 12.82
CA ASP A 9 2.55 -8.17 11.99
C ASP A 9 3.72 -7.62 11.14
N LEU A 10 3.38 -6.84 10.10
CA LEU A 10 4.39 -6.30 9.19
C LEU A 10 4.81 -4.88 9.60
N TRP A 11 3.82 -3.96 9.61
CA TRP A 11 4.07 -2.53 9.77
C TRP A 11 4.47 -2.21 11.21
N ASP A 12 5.51 -1.40 11.38
CA ASP A 12 6.13 -1.05 12.67
C ASP A 12 6.53 -2.27 13.54
N THR A 13 6.58 -3.46 12.91
CA THR A 13 7.02 -4.71 13.54
C THR A 13 8.22 -5.31 12.80
N LEU A 14 8.13 -5.50 11.50
CA LEU A 14 9.22 -5.99 10.65
C LEU A 14 9.82 -4.88 9.79
N VAL A 15 9.00 -3.95 9.32
CA VAL A 15 9.39 -2.77 8.55
C VAL A 15 8.74 -1.52 9.15
N ALA A 16 9.48 -0.41 9.16
CA ALA A 16 9.00 0.87 9.68
C ALA A 16 8.05 1.51 8.66
N ASP A 17 6.78 1.70 9.05
CA ASP A 17 5.78 2.32 8.18
C ASP A 17 6.21 3.74 7.79
N ASP A 18 5.88 4.12 6.55
CA ASP A 18 6.23 5.43 5.96
C ASP A 18 7.73 5.81 5.94
N SER A 19 8.66 4.92 6.32
CA SER A 19 10.11 5.19 6.23
C SER A 19 10.61 5.35 4.78
N ASP A 20 9.80 4.99 3.80
CA ASP A 20 10.03 5.28 2.39
C ASP A 20 9.72 6.74 2.00
N GLU A 21 8.90 7.47 2.74
CA GLU A 21 8.53 8.87 2.42
C GLU A 21 9.73 9.83 2.43
N PRO A 22 10.65 9.80 3.40
CA PRO A 22 11.88 10.59 3.32
C PRO A 22 12.75 10.25 2.09
N LYS A 23 12.80 8.96 1.71
CA LYS A 23 13.54 8.52 0.52
C LYS A 23 12.91 9.03 -0.77
N ARG A 24 11.57 9.04 -0.84
CA ARG A 24 10.81 9.64 -1.94
C ARG A 24 11.11 11.13 -2.06
N LYS A 25 11.02 11.86 -0.95
CA LYS A 25 11.32 13.29 -0.88
C LYS A 25 12.74 13.61 -1.34
N ALA A 26 13.73 12.83 -0.89
CA ALA A 26 15.14 13.00 -1.28
C ALA A 26 15.37 12.79 -2.79
N ARG A 27 14.50 12.02 -3.47
CA ARG A 27 14.52 11.80 -4.93
C ARG A 27 13.67 12.82 -5.71
N GLY A 28 13.11 13.83 -5.05
CA GLY A 28 12.22 14.82 -5.67
C GLY A 28 10.86 14.25 -6.12
N LEU A 29 10.44 13.13 -5.55
CA LEU A 29 9.16 12.49 -5.85
C LEU A 29 8.07 13.01 -4.90
N ARG A 30 6.82 12.94 -5.36
CA ARG A 30 5.64 13.19 -4.52
C ARG A 30 5.56 12.14 -3.40
N SER A 31 4.92 12.49 -2.29
CA SER A 31 4.49 11.50 -1.31
C SER A 31 3.59 10.43 -1.96
N LYS A 32 3.49 9.24 -1.37
CA LYS A 32 2.57 8.19 -1.88
C LYS A 32 1.15 8.71 -2.02
N ARG A 33 0.70 9.51 -1.04
CA ARG A 33 -0.62 10.12 -1.04
C ARG A 33 -0.83 11.05 -2.23
N GLU A 34 0.10 11.96 -2.49
CA GLU A 34 0.03 12.91 -3.60
C GLU A 34 0.17 12.20 -4.96
N GLU A 35 1.06 11.22 -5.04
CA GLU A 35 1.29 10.48 -6.28
C GLU A 35 0.05 9.69 -6.72
N ARG A 36 -0.64 9.03 -5.78
CA ARG A 36 -1.90 8.32 -6.07
C ARG A 36 -2.97 9.25 -6.63
N ARG A 37 -3.13 10.44 -6.05
CA ARG A 37 -4.08 11.46 -6.54
C ARG A 37 -3.69 11.97 -7.93
N TYR A 38 -2.41 12.25 -8.11
CA TYR A 38 -1.86 12.71 -9.38
C TYR A 38 -2.08 11.70 -10.51
N GLN A 39 -1.83 10.41 -10.26
CA GLN A 39 -2.03 9.36 -11.25
C GLN A 39 -3.50 9.25 -11.69
N VAL A 40 -4.44 9.32 -10.75
CA VAL A 40 -5.87 9.31 -11.07
C VAL A 40 -6.27 10.56 -11.83
N TRP A 41 -5.82 11.74 -11.38
CA TRP A 41 -6.06 12.98 -12.08
C TRP A 41 -5.55 12.91 -13.52
N ARG A 42 -4.30 12.52 -13.75
CA ARG A 42 -3.71 12.40 -15.09
C ARG A 42 -4.51 11.47 -15.98
N ALA A 43 -4.89 10.31 -15.48
CA ALA A 43 -5.65 9.35 -16.27
C ALA A 43 -7.05 9.86 -16.67
N LEU A 44 -7.66 10.71 -15.85
CA LEU A 44 -8.95 11.35 -16.16
C LEU A 44 -8.78 12.53 -17.09
N ASP A 45 -7.79 13.39 -16.83
CA ASP A 45 -7.50 14.61 -17.60
C ASP A 45 -7.09 14.29 -19.04
N ASP A 46 -6.33 13.21 -19.25
CA ASP A 46 -5.96 12.71 -20.58
C ASP A 46 -7.17 12.29 -21.44
N ALA A 47 -8.27 11.91 -20.81
CA ALA A 47 -9.51 11.52 -21.48
C ALA A 47 -10.48 12.70 -21.66
N ASP A 48 -10.63 13.52 -20.65
CA ASP A 48 -11.48 14.71 -20.62
C ASP A 48 -11.10 15.57 -19.40
N ALA A 49 -10.75 16.82 -19.65
CA ALA A 49 -10.18 17.75 -18.67
C ALA A 49 -10.96 17.81 -17.35
N ILE A 50 -10.24 17.77 -16.24
CA ILE A 50 -10.81 17.85 -14.91
C ILE A 50 -9.87 18.59 -13.95
N ASP A 51 -10.44 19.43 -13.09
CA ASP A 51 -9.67 20.13 -12.07
C ASP A 51 -9.06 19.11 -11.08
N PRO A 52 -7.73 19.14 -10.85
CA PRO A 52 -7.06 18.26 -9.88
C PRO A 52 -7.58 18.41 -8.44
N ALA A 53 -8.13 19.58 -8.08
CA ALA A 53 -8.72 19.79 -6.76
C ALA A 53 -10.01 18.96 -6.57
N ILE A 54 -10.81 18.79 -7.62
CA ILE A 54 -12.02 17.96 -7.60
C ILE A 54 -11.64 16.48 -7.41
N VAL A 55 -10.62 16.01 -8.11
CA VAL A 55 -10.12 14.64 -7.95
C VAL A 55 -9.55 14.41 -6.54
N SER A 56 -8.81 15.38 -6.01
CA SER A 56 -8.29 15.31 -4.63
C SER A 56 -9.40 15.24 -3.59
N LEU A 57 -10.45 16.04 -3.75
CA LEU A 57 -11.61 16.02 -2.86
C LEU A 57 -12.35 14.68 -2.93
N ALA A 58 -12.58 14.14 -4.12
CA ALA A 58 -13.20 12.82 -4.28
C ALA A 58 -12.38 11.71 -3.61
N TYR A 59 -11.05 11.82 -3.69
CA TYR A 59 -10.14 10.93 -2.99
C TYR A 59 -10.28 11.04 -1.47
N ASP A 60 -10.29 12.26 -0.92
CA ASP A 60 -10.39 12.50 0.52
C ASP A 60 -11.71 11.97 1.07
N VAL A 61 -12.83 12.15 0.35
CA VAL A 61 -14.13 11.61 0.74
C VAL A 61 -14.14 10.08 0.70
N ALA A 62 -13.60 9.48 -0.35
CA ALA A 62 -13.54 8.02 -0.47
C ALA A 62 -12.62 7.40 0.61
N GLU A 63 -11.50 8.03 0.92
CA GLU A 63 -10.60 7.59 2.00
C GLU A 63 -11.24 7.75 3.39
N ALA A 64 -11.96 8.83 3.64
CA ALA A 64 -12.69 9.00 4.89
C ALA A 64 -13.75 7.89 5.08
N GLY A 65 -14.54 7.60 4.04
CA GLY A 65 -15.51 6.50 4.06
C GLY A 65 -14.84 5.14 4.25
N PHE A 66 -13.75 4.88 3.53
CA PHE A 66 -12.97 3.65 3.69
C PHE A 66 -12.44 3.51 5.13
N ASN A 67 -11.83 4.54 5.68
CA ASN A 67 -11.25 4.52 7.02
C ASN A 67 -12.31 4.22 8.10
N MET A 68 -13.52 4.75 7.95
CA MET A 68 -14.63 4.45 8.86
C MET A 68 -15.01 2.96 8.79
N VAL A 69 -15.20 2.43 7.58
CA VAL A 69 -15.55 1.01 7.39
C VAL A 69 -14.43 0.09 7.86
N TRP A 70 -13.19 0.41 7.54
CA TRP A 70 -12.02 -0.38 7.94
C TRP A 70 -11.84 -0.41 9.45
N LYS A 71 -11.89 0.74 10.12
CA LYS A 71 -11.66 0.84 11.58
C LYS A 71 -12.82 0.30 12.41
N GLU A 72 -14.06 0.53 11.98
CA GLU A 72 -15.23 0.17 12.77
C GLU A 72 -15.79 -1.21 12.43
N GLN A 73 -15.67 -1.64 11.18
CA GLN A 73 -16.26 -2.90 10.70
C GLN A 73 -15.21 -3.96 10.35
N HIS A 74 -13.92 -3.60 10.40
CA HIS A 74 -12.80 -4.48 10.00
C HIS A 74 -12.91 -5.03 8.59
N ILE A 75 -13.52 -4.23 7.68
CA ILE A 75 -13.67 -4.58 6.27
C ILE A 75 -12.66 -3.77 5.46
N ASN A 76 -11.76 -4.48 4.77
CA ASN A 76 -10.78 -3.87 3.89
C ASN A 76 -11.33 -3.74 2.47
N TRP A 77 -11.28 -2.52 1.91
CA TRP A 77 -11.56 -2.29 0.49
C TRP A 77 -10.26 -2.35 -0.30
N THR A 78 -10.23 -3.16 -1.32
CA THR A 78 -9.10 -3.20 -2.25
C THR A 78 -8.89 -1.84 -2.92
N VAL A 79 -7.68 -1.60 -3.42
CA VAL A 79 -7.39 -0.40 -4.24
C VAL A 79 -8.39 -0.24 -5.37
N ALA A 80 -8.73 -1.34 -6.05
CA ALA A 80 -9.72 -1.34 -7.14
C ALA A 80 -11.11 -0.87 -6.68
N GLN A 81 -11.57 -1.31 -5.50
CA GLN A 81 -12.86 -0.88 -4.94
C GLN A 81 -12.83 0.61 -4.59
N ARG A 82 -11.77 1.10 -3.94
CA ARG A 82 -11.62 2.53 -3.62
C ARG A 82 -11.59 3.40 -4.88
N LEU A 83 -10.85 3.00 -5.91
CA LEU A 83 -10.81 3.70 -7.19
C LEU A 83 -12.20 3.73 -7.87
N ARG A 84 -12.99 2.64 -7.81
CA ARG A 84 -14.36 2.65 -8.32
C ARG A 84 -15.27 3.62 -7.58
N VAL A 85 -15.12 3.74 -6.26
CA VAL A 85 -15.88 4.73 -5.46
C VAL A 85 -15.51 6.15 -5.90
N ILE A 86 -14.21 6.45 -6.09
CA ILE A 86 -13.73 7.75 -6.54
C ILE A 86 -14.29 8.08 -7.94
N LEU A 87 -14.12 7.17 -8.89
CA LEU A 87 -14.60 7.35 -10.27
C LEU A 87 -16.12 7.50 -10.33
N GLY A 88 -16.85 6.65 -9.57
CA GLY A 88 -18.31 6.73 -9.47
C GLY A 88 -18.79 8.06 -8.87
N GLY A 89 -18.13 8.55 -7.83
CA GLY A 89 -18.42 9.85 -7.22
C GLY A 89 -18.15 11.04 -8.17
N LEU A 90 -17.19 10.89 -9.08
CA LEU A 90 -16.89 11.88 -10.12
C LEU A 90 -17.80 11.75 -11.35
N GLY A 91 -18.66 10.73 -11.43
CA GLY A 91 -19.42 10.41 -12.65
C GLY A 91 -18.55 10.06 -13.85
N ARG A 92 -17.36 9.52 -13.60
CA ARG A 92 -16.34 9.23 -14.62
C ARG A 92 -16.04 7.73 -14.71
N SER A 93 -15.52 7.32 -15.85
CA SER A 93 -15.01 5.97 -16.08
C SER A 93 -13.68 6.03 -16.82
N LEU A 94 -12.91 4.97 -16.72
CA LEU A 94 -11.66 4.76 -17.43
C LEU A 94 -11.72 3.46 -18.24
N PRO A 95 -11.00 3.36 -19.36
CA PRO A 95 -10.80 2.09 -20.03
C PRO A 95 -10.18 1.05 -19.09
N ASP A 96 -10.59 -0.21 -19.18
CA ASP A 96 -10.13 -1.28 -18.28
C ASP A 96 -8.62 -1.37 -18.18
N SER A 97 -7.89 -1.23 -19.28
CA SER A 97 -6.43 -1.27 -19.30
C SER A 97 -5.79 -0.12 -18.48
N VAL A 98 -6.39 1.07 -18.52
CA VAL A 98 -5.93 2.23 -17.75
C VAL A 98 -6.26 2.02 -16.27
N PHE A 99 -7.46 1.56 -15.96
CA PHE A 99 -7.88 1.25 -14.59
C PHE A 99 -6.99 0.21 -13.94
N GLN A 100 -6.72 -0.93 -14.63
CA GLN A 100 -5.84 -1.97 -14.09
C GLN A 100 -4.41 -1.50 -13.89
N ARG A 101 -3.90 -0.62 -14.76
CA ARG A 101 -2.60 0.00 -14.58
C ARG A 101 -2.56 0.86 -13.32
N LEU A 102 -3.56 1.71 -13.09
CA LEU A 102 -3.65 2.52 -11.87
C LEU A 102 -3.65 1.65 -10.60
N VAL A 103 -4.43 0.56 -10.59
CA VAL A 103 -4.43 -0.39 -9.47
C VAL A 103 -3.05 -0.97 -9.22
N ALA A 104 -2.36 -1.40 -10.28
CA ALA A 104 -1.01 -1.96 -10.18
C ALA A 104 0.01 -0.91 -9.70
N ASP A 105 -0.06 0.31 -10.22
CA ASP A 105 0.89 1.39 -9.89
C ASP A 105 0.74 1.82 -8.43
N HIS A 106 -0.49 1.88 -7.90
CA HIS A 106 -0.72 2.11 -6.47
C HIS A 106 -0.04 1.05 -5.59
N GLY A 107 -0.20 -0.23 -5.95
CA GLY A 107 0.37 -1.35 -5.19
C GLY A 107 1.89 -1.49 -5.30
N ARG A 108 2.53 -0.83 -6.28
CA ARG A 108 3.98 -0.93 -6.51
C ARG A 108 4.80 0.15 -5.82
N MET A 109 4.19 1.18 -5.27
CA MET A 109 4.93 2.35 -4.76
C MET A 109 5.92 1.97 -3.66
N GLU A 110 5.50 1.13 -2.72
CA GLU A 110 6.33 0.65 -1.62
C GLU A 110 7.33 -0.43 -2.06
N VAL A 111 7.05 -1.15 -3.14
CA VAL A 111 8.01 -2.08 -3.74
C VAL A 111 9.12 -1.33 -4.48
N ALA A 112 8.78 -0.24 -5.16
CA ALA A 112 9.73 0.58 -5.91
C ALA A 112 10.69 1.37 -5.00
N ILE A 113 10.21 1.79 -3.84
CA ILE A 113 11.01 2.45 -2.80
C ILE A 113 10.61 1.79 -1.48
N PRO A 114 11.28 0.70 -1.09
CA PRO A 114 10.85 -0.07 0.05
C PRO A 114 11.08 0.67 1.37
N PRO A 115 10.15 0.54 2.34
CA PRO A 115 10.37 0.97 3.71
C PRO A 115 11.53 0.22 4.35
N ASP A 116 12.14 0.81 5.38
CA ASP A 116 13.29 0.25 6.05
C ASP A 116 12.89 -0.87 7.02
N PRO A 117 13.70 -1.91 7.18
CA PRO A 117 13.48 -2.91 8.21
C PRO A 117 13.68 -2.29 9.61
N ILE A 118 12.94 -2.79 10.59
CA ILE A 118 13.15 -2.44 11.99
C ILE A 118 14.53 -2.94 12.45
N ASP A 119 15.23 -2.13 13.22
CA ASP A 119 16.55 -2.46 13.73
C ASP A 119 16.56 -3.78 14.52
N GLY A 120 17.48 -4.68 14.16
CA GLY A 120 17.65 -5.98 14.80
C GLY A 120 16.66 -7.06 14.37
N VAL A 121 15.66 -6.74 13.54
CA VAL A 121 14.63 -7.71 13.11
C VAL A 121 15.25 -8.91 12.38
N GLY A 122 16.23 -8.70 11.50
CA GLY A 122 16.88 -9.79 10.78
C GLY A 122 17.50 -10.82 11.71
N ALA A 123 18.30 -10.36 12.70
CA ALA A 123 18.90 -11.23 13.69
C ALA A 123 17.87 -11.93 14.59
N ALA A 124 16.76 -11.30 14.90
CA ALA A 124 15.67 -11.90 15.66
C ALA A 124 14.97 -13.02 14.87
N LEU A 125 14.64 -12.77 13.60
CA LEU A 125 14.01 -13.75 12.71
C LEU A 125 14.94 -14.96 12.47
N GLU A 126 16.23 -14.73 12.28
CA GLU A 126 17.21 -15.80 12.10
C GLU A 126 17.24 -16.74 13.32
N ARG A 127 17.31 -16.19 14.54
CA ARG A 127 17.26 -16.99 15.77
C ARG A 127 15.97 -17.77 15.95
N LEU A 128 14.83 -17.18 15.55
CA LEU A 128 13.52 -17.81 15.69
C LEU A 128 13.29 -18.87 14.62
N SER A 129 13.77 -18.69 13.39
CA SER A 129 13.57 -19.61 12.28
C SER A 129 14.21 -20.98 12.51
N GLY A 130 15.27 -21.05 13.32
CA GLY A 130 15.88 -22.32 13.75
C GLY A 130 15.02 -23.15 14.70
N ARG A 131 13.94 -22.57 15.26
CA ARG A 131 13.11 -23.22 16.29
C ARG A 131 11.62 -23.26 15.92
N TYR A 132 11.14 -22.32 15.13
CA TYR A 132 9.73 -22.14 14.82
C TYR A 132 9.52 -21.92 13.32
N LYS A 133 8.33 -22.27 12.82
CA LYS A 133 7.86 -21.79 11.55
C LYS A 133 7.46 -20.32 11.72
N LEU A 134 7.89 -19.45 10.80
CA LEU A 134 7.58 -18.03 10.84
C LEU A 134 6.61 -17.67 9.71
N ALA A 135 5.66 -16.79 10.00
CA ALA A 135 4.73 -16.26 9.01
C ALA A 135 4.42 -14.80 9.31
N VAL A 136 4.01 -14.06 8.28
CA VAL A 136 3.52 -12.69 8.41
C VAL A 136 2.00 -12.69 8.24
N VAL A 137 1.32 -11.96 9.10
CA VAL A 137 -0.10 -11.64 9.00
C VAL A 137 -0.21 -10.12 9.01
N SER A 138 -0.68 -9.53 7.93
CA SER A 138 -0.76 -8.07 7.78
C SER A 138 -2.11 -7.67 7.21
N ASP A 139 -2.65 -6.56 7.71
CA ASP A 139 -3.81 -5.87 7.16
C ASP A 139 -3.38 -4.74 6.20
N ALA A 140 -2.53 -5.07 5.24
CA ALA A 140 -2.05 -4.12 4.26
C ALA A 140 -3.17 -3.64 3.34
N ILE A 141 -3.42 -2.33 3.34
CA ILE A 141 -4.56 -1.71 2.65
C ILE A 141 -4.27 -1.27 1.21
N VAL A 142 -3.01 -1.31 0.75
CA VAL A 142 -2.61 -0.86 -0.61
C VAL A 142 -1.70 -1.87 -1.28
N THR A 143 -0.55 -2.19 -0.69
CA THR A 143 0.44 -3.09 -1.29
C THR A 143 -0.04 -4.53 -1.19
N PRO A 144 -0.18 -5.24 -2.33
CA PRO A 144 -0.66 -6.63 -2.31
C PRO A 144 0.39 -7.56 -1.69
N GLY A 145 -0.04 -8.72 -1.21
CA GLY A 145 0.83 -9.70 -0.55
C GLY A 145 2.07 -10.12 -1.36
N THR A 146 1.98 -10.14 -2.69
CA THR A 146 3.13 -10.34 -3.57
C THR A 146 4.15 -9.20 -3.47
N GLY A 147 3.68 -7.96 -3.32
CA GLY A 147 4.54 -6.79 -3.11
C GLY A 147 5.18 -6.81 -1.72
N LEU A 148 4.40 -7.16 -0.67
CA LEU A 148 4.94 -7.30 0.68
C LEU A 148 6.03 -8.38 0.74
N ARG A 149 5.83 -9.50 0.06
CA ARG A 149 6.85 -10.55 -0.05
C ARG A 149 8.11 -10.01 -0.73
N ALA A 150 7.99 -9.29 -1.84
CA ALA A 150 9.14 -8.70 -2.53
C ALA A 150 9.92 -7.72 -1.65
N ILE A 151 9.24 -6.92 -0.82
CA ILE A 151 9.88 -6.03 0.16
C ILE A 151 10.69 -6.85 1.18
N LEU A 152 10.08 -7.88 1.77
CA LEU A 152 10.75 -8.73 2.76
C LEU A 152 11.93 -9.49 2.16
N GLU A 153 11.80 -10.04 0.95
CA GLU A 153 12.89 -10.70 0.21
C GLU A 153 14.03 -9.74 -0.10
N GLY A 154 13.70 -8.51 -0.53
CA GLY A 154 14.68 -7.45 -0.79
C GLY A 154 15.51 -7.06 0.43
N HIS A 155 14.96 -7.23 1.63
CA HIS A 155 15.66 -7.01 2.91
C HIS A 155 16.29 -8.30 3.49
N GLY A 156 16.16 -9.44 2.81
CA GLY A 156 16.64 -10.74 3.31
C GLY A 156 15.83 -11.29 4.51
N LEU A 157 14.62 -10.79 4.73
CA LEU A 157 13.72 -11.17 5.83
C LEU A 157 12.79 -12.34 5.46
N ALA A 158 12.67 -12.68 4.18
CA ALA A 158 11.95 -13.85 3.66
C ALA A 158 12.82 -14.65 2.70
N ARG A 159 12.57 -15.98 2.62
CA ARG A 159 13.25 -16.93 1.72
C ARG A 159 12.24 -17.81 1.03
#